data_628562f5a49a8c07ff84cab97e374c03
#
_entry.id   628562f5a49a8c07ff84cab97e374c03
#
_cell.length_a   1.000
_cell.length_b   1.000
_cell.length_c   1.000
_cell.angle_alpha   90.00
_cell.angle_beta   90.00
_cell.angle_gamma   90.00
#
_symmetry.space_group_name_H-M   'P 1'
#
loop_
_entity.id
_entity.type
_entity.pdbx_description
1 polymer ?
#
loop_
_entity_poly.entity_id
_entity_poly.type
_entity_poly.pdbx_seq_one_letter_code
_entity_poly.pdbx_strand_id
1 'polypeptide(L)'
;MKNLIQSILHSHLIPSCPHADLCGAGGRAWLFHQVLPEDERLAVERHLREFDRLGEDLKVIERDLARSALGNEGVKRLMTIPGVDMVVALAIAAAIGEVRRFDRPEKLVGYLGLNPSVRQSGPGPAYHGRITKQGRGHARGMLVEAAWAAARTPGPLRAFFLRVRARRGQHVAAVATARKLAVIIWHLLSKGESYAWARPALHARKLRDLELKAGYRAERGQKGAAHAYNIKSHRDQERRWVEQAEAAYARFVAGWNPRGPKRARTGAANEGRR
;
A
#
# COMPACT_ATOMS: atom_id res chain seq x y z
N MET A 1 10.83 -18.17 -12.17
CA MET A 1 10.83 -19.62 -11.98
C MET A 1 9.46 -20.24 -12.32
N LYS A 2 8.35 -19.97 -11.59
CA LYS A 2 7.04 -20.61 -11.84
C LYS A 2 6.59 -20.51 -13.31
N ASN A 3 6.71 -19.34 -13.93
CA ASN A 3 6.34 -19.15 -15.35
C ASN A 3 7.21 -19.95 -16.33
N LEU A 4 8.50 -20.18 -15.99
CA LEU A 4 9.39 -21.01 -16.81
C LEU A 4 8.96 -22.46 -16.75
N ILE A 5 8.64 -22.99 -15.57
CA ILE A 5 8.09 -24.35 -15.43
C ILE A 5 6.76 -24.48 -16.18
N GLN A 6 5.86 -23.50 -16.06
CA GLN A 6 4.61 -23.52 -16.83
C GLN A 6 4.82 -23.47 -18.33
N SER A 7 5.83 -22.74 -18.82
CA SER A 7 6.20 -22.71 -20.23
C SER A 7 6.62 -24.10 -20.75
N ILE A 8 7.44 -24.81 -19.96
CA ILE A 8 7.83 -26.21 -20.28
C ILE A 8 6.59 -27.11 -20.35
N LEU A 9 5.73 -27.05 -19.34
CA LEU A 9 4.51 -27.86 -19.32
C LEU A 9 3.60 -27.57 -20.53
N HIS A 10 3.44 -26.30 -20.90
CA HIS A 10 2.61 -25.91 -22.04
C HIS A 10 3.21 -26.38 -23.37
N SER A 11 4.53 -26.36 -23.55
CA SER A 11 5.15 -26.85 -24.78
C SER A 11 4.92 -28.34 -25.00
N HIS A 12 4.68 -29.11 -23.93
CA HIS A 12 4.35 -30.53 -23.96
C HIS A 12 2.84 -30.81 -23.82
N LEU A 13 1.99 -29.77 -23.96
CA LEU A 13 0.52 -29.89 -23.87
C LEU A 13 0.03 -30.50 -22.55
N ILE A 14 0.82 -30.38 -21.48
CA ILE A 14 0.44 -30.86 -20.16
C ILE A 14 -0.61 -29.89 -19.56
N PRO A 15 -1.74 -30.41 -19.06
CA PRO A 15 -2.79 -29.56 -18.50
C PRO A 15 -2.31 -28.81 -17.26
N SER A 16 -3.05 -27.77 -16.89
CA SER A 16 -2.74 -26.96 -15.70
C SER A 16 -2.72 -27.82 -14.44
N CYS A 17 -1.76 -27.53 -13.54
CA CYS A 17 -1.66 -28.20 -12.26
C CYS A 17 -2.97 -28.08 -11.47
N PRO A 18 -3.53 -29.20 -10.93
CA PRO A 18 -4.76 -29.17 -10.15
C PRO A 18 -4.58 -28.54 -8.75
N HIS A 19 -3.32 -28.36 -8.31
CA HIS A 19 -3.01 -27.73 -7.03
C HIS A 19 -2.85 -26.21 -7.19
N ALA A 20 -3.30 -25.44 -6.19
CA ALA A 20 -3.23 -23.98 -6.20
C ALA A 20 -1.79 -23.44 -6.27
N ASP A 21 -0.82 -24.16 -5.76
CA ASP A 21 0.60 -23.81 -5.81
C ASP A 21 1.42 -24.91 -6.47
N LEU A 22 1.91 -24.62 -7.69
CA LEU A 22 2.77 -25.51 -8.47
C LEU A 22 4.07 -25.87 -7.76
N CYS A 23 4.65 -24.95 -6.96
CA CYS A 23 5.89 -25.18 -6.23
C CYS A 23 5.67 -25.66 -4.78
N GLY A 24 4.43 -25.82 -4.33
CA GLY A 24 4.08 -26.43 -3.06
C GLY A 24 4.20 -27.98 -3.11
N ALA A 25 4.07 -28.65 -1.96
CA ALA A 25 4.25 -30.09 -1.85
C ALA A 25 3.39 -30.89 -2.86
N GLY A 26 2.08 -30.58 -2.95
CA GLY A 26 1.18 -31.24 -3.89
C GLY A 26 1.50 -30.96 -5.36
N GLY A 27 1.85 -29.69 -5.69
CA GLY A 27 2.26 -29.31 -7.03
C GLY A 27 3.56 -29.99 -7.48
N ARG A 28 4.55 -30.09 -6.59
CA ARG A 28 5.82 -30.81 -6.85
C ARG A 28 5.58 -32.31 -7.07
N ALA A 29 4.78 -32.95 -6.21
CA ALA A 29 4.43 -34.34 -6.38
C ALA A 29 3.75 -34.58 -7.75
N TRP A 30 2.82 -33.72 -8.12
CA TRP A 30 2.17 -33.76 -9.43
C TRP A 30 3.19 -33.55 -10.57
N LEU A 31 4.13 -32.59 -10.49
CA LEU A 31 5.18 -32.34 -11.48
C LEU A 31 6.05 -33.57 -11.73
N PHE A 32 6.45 -34.30 -10.67
CA PHE A 32 7.27 -35.51 -10.80
C PHE A 32 6.57 -36.65 -11.53
N HIS A 33 5.24 -36.65 -11.58
CA HIS A 33 4.46 -37.67 -12.30
C HIS A 33 4.20 -37.29 -13.80
N GLN A 34 4.61 -36.13 -14.24
CA GLN A 34 4.43 -35.74 -15.62
C GLN A 34 5.45 -36.41 -16.53
N VAL A 35 5.01 -36.80 -17.74
CA VAL A 35 5.89 -37.39 -18.74
C VAL A 35 6.56 -36.25 -19.49
N LEU A 36 7.83 -36.04 -19.20
CA LEU A 36 8.68 -35.02 -19.83
C LEU A 36 9.94 -35.69 -20.37
N PRO A 37 10.52 -35.17 -21.47
CA PRO A 37 11.88 -35.48 -21.89
C PRO A 37 12.89 -35.25 -20.74
N GLU A 38 13.99 -36.02 -20.74
CA GLU A 38 14.95 -35.98 -19.64
C GLU A 38 15.56 -34.58 -19.44
N ASP A 39 15.92 -33.90 -20.50
CA ASP A 39 16.47 -32.54 -20.48
C ASP A 39 15.49 -31.52 -19.90
N GLU A 40 14.20 -31.62 -20.25
CA GLU A 40 13.13 -30.76 -19.73
C GLU A 40 12.85 -31.06 -18.25
N ARG A 41 12.88 -32.33 -17.85
CA ARG A 41 12.77 -32.74 -16.43
C ARG A 41 13.91 -32.14 -15.60
N LEU A 42 15.14 -32.22 -16.08
CA LEU A 42 16.31 -31.61 -15.44
C LEU A 42 16.19 -30.09 -15.37
N ALA A 43 15.57 -29.45 -16.39
CA ALA A 43 15.30 -28.02 -16.38
C ALA A 43 14.29 -27.65 -15.29
N VAL A 44 13.19 -28.39 -15.16
CA VAL A 44 12.19 -28.22 -14.08
C VAL A 44 12.84 -28.35 -12.71
N GLU A 45 13.67 -29.38 -12.49
CA GLU A 45 14.38 -29.58 -11.22
C GLU A 45 15.33 -28.42 -10.88
N ARG A 46 16.06 -27.92 -11.88
CA ARG A 46 16.92 -26.73 -11.69
C ARG A 46 16.10 -25.50 -11.30
N HIS A 47 14.94 -25.28 -11.93
CA HIS A 47 14.06 -24.18 -11.60
C HIS A 47 13.45 -24.30 -10.21
N LEU A 48 13.12 -25.50 -9.75
CA LEU A 48 12.66 -25.74 -8.39
C LEU A 48 13.75 -25.49 -7.35
N ARG A 49 14.97 -25.96 -7.58
CA ARG A 49 16.12 -25.69 -6.68
C ARG A 49 16.41 -24.18 -6.58
N GLU A 50 16.39 -23.48 -7.71
CA GLU A 50 16.61 -22.02 -7.70
C GLU A 50 15.45 -21.29 -7.01
N PHE A 51 14.22 -21.76 -7.18
CA PHE A 51 13.06 -21.23 -6.44
C PHE A 51 13.25 -21.37 -4.92
N ASP A 52 13.72 -22.52 -4.46
CA ASP A 52 13.96 -22.77 -3.03
C ASP A 52 15.11 -21.90 -2.50
N ARG A 53 16.21 -21.82 -3.24
CA ARG A 53 17.36 -20.96 -2.90
C ARG A 53 16.94 -19.49 -2.74
N LEU A 54 16.20 -18.95 -3.71
CA LEU A 54 15.67 -17.59 -3.63
C LEU A 54 14.70 -17.42 -2.47
N GLY A 55 13.93 -18.46 -2.13
CA GLY A 55 13.04 -18.46 -0.98
C GLY A 55 13.79 -18.32 0.35
N GLU A 56 14.94 -18.99 0.49
CA GLU A 56 15.79 -18.86 1.68
C GLU A 56 16.45 -17.48 1.75
N ASP A 57 16.99 -16.99 0.64
CA ASP A 57 17.56 -15.64 0.58
C ASP A 57 16.53 -14.56 0.98
N LEU A 58 15.28 -14.68 0.50
CA LEU A 58 14.19 -13.78 0.87
C LEU A 58 13.89 -13.84 2.38
N LYS A 59 13.90 -15.00 3.00
CA LYS A 59 13.68 -15.14 4.47
C LYS A 59 14.75 -14.40 5.26
N VAL A 60 16.00 -14.45 4.82
CA VAL A 60 17.11 -13.72 5.46
C VAL A 60 16.89 -12.21 5.37
N ILE A 61 16.62 -11.72 4.15
CA ILE A 61 16.35 -10.29 3.91
C ILE A 61 15.11 -9.82 4.70
N GLU A 62 14.00 -10.59 4.67
CA GLU A 62 12.80 -10.26 5.43
C GLU A 62 13.05 -10.19 6.93
N ARG A 63 13.92 -11.05 7.47
CA ARG A 63 14.29 -11.01 8.90
C ARG A 63 15.03 -9.72 9.25
N ASP A 64 15.98 -9.30 8.42
CA ASP A 64 16.75 -8.08 8.66
C ASP A 64 15.88 -6.83 8.52
N LEU A 65 15.00 -6.81 7.52
CA LEU A 65 13.99 -5.76 7.37
C LEU A 65 13.04 -5.71 8.58
N ALA A 66 12.60 -6.86 9.08
CA ALA A 66 11.71 -6.92 10.24
C ALA A 66 12.39 -6.38 11.51
N ARG A 67 13.67 -6.70 11.74
CA ARG A 67 14.45 -6.14 12.85
C ARG A 67 14.58 -4.61 12.74
N SER A 68 14.88 -4.11 11.55
CA SER A 68 14.94 -2.67 11.29
C SER A 68 13.59 -1.99 11.52
N ALA A 69 12.49 -2.61 11.08
CA ALA A 69 11.14 -2.08 11.26
C ALA A 69 10.71 -2.03 12.74
N LEU A 70 11.09 -3.04 13.54
CA LEU A 70 10.79 -3.07 14.98
C LEU A 70 11.46 -1.93 15.74
N GLY A 71 12.65 -1.51 15.35
CA GLY A 71 13.36 -0.37 15.93
C GLY A 71 12.83 1.00 15.47
N ASN A 72 11.90 1.06 14.52
CA ASN A 72 11.46 2.31 13.90
C ASN A 72 9.97 2.61 14.20
N GLU A 73 9.74 3.56 15.12
CA GLU A 73 8.37 3.97 15.49
C GLU A 73 7.60 4.60 14.34
N GLY A 74 8.26 5.29 13.42
CA GLY A 74 7.63 5.83 12.21
C GLY A 74 7.06 4.72 11.33
N VAL A 75 7.81 3.64 11.13
CA VAL A 75 7.38 2.46 10.38
C VAL A 75 6.16 1.80 11.04
N LYS A 76 6.19 1.58 12.36
CA LYS A 76 5.06 1.03 13.10
C LYS A 76 3.80 1.90 12.97
N ARG A 77 3.95 3.23 13.03
CA ARG A 77 2.84 4.17 12.78
C ARG A 77 2.28 4.05 11.37
N LEU A 78 3.13 3.96 10.35
CA LEU A 78 2.68 3.75 8.98
C LEU A 78 1.90 2.45 8.81
N MET A 79 2.27 1.39 9.52
CA MET A 79 1.57 0.11 9.51
C MET A 79 0.15 0.17 10.09
N THR A 80 -0.23 1.25 10.78
CA THR A 80 -1.63 1.48 11.22
C THR A 80 -2.56 1.78 10.05
N ILE A 81 -2.03 2.21 8.90
CA ILE A 81 -2.81 2.49 7.69
C ILE A 81 -3.24 1.16 7.04
N PRO A 82 -4.52 1.02 6.63
CA PRO A 82 -4.95 -0.13 5.83
C PRO A 82 -4.18 -0.23 4.52
N GLY A 83 -3.66 -1.43 4.21
CA GLY A 83 -2.88 -1.67 3.01
C GLY A 83 -1.39 -1.32 3.09
N VAL A 84 -0.93 -0.79 4.22
CA VAL A 84 0.49 -0.57 4.49
C VAL A 84 0.99 -1.67 5.42
N ASP A 85 1.85 -2.53 4.91
CA ASP A 85 2.58 -3.57 5.66
C ASP A 85 4.02 -3.15 5.94
N MET A 86 4.84 -4.05 6.47
CA MET A 86 6.25 -3.82 6.77
C MET A 86 7.03 -3.32 5.56
N VAL A 87 6.92 -4.01 4.42
CA VAL A 87 7.73 -3.70 3.22
C VAL A 87 7.36 -2.33 2.66
N VAL A 88 6.05 -2.06 2.54
CA VAL A 88 5.54 -0.77 2.08
C VAL A 88 5.96 0.35 3.04
N ALA A 89 5.81 0.14 4.36
CA ALA A 89 6.17 1.14 5.36
C ALA A 89 7.67 1.46 5.34
N LEU A 90 8.54 0.44 5.27
CA LEU A 90 9.99 0.63 5.16
C LEU A 90 10.40 1.33 3.88
N ALA A 91 9.85 0.91 2.73
CA ALA A 91 10.16 1.53 1.44
C ALA A 91 9.78 3.02 1.42
N ILE A 92 8.63 3.36 2.00
CA ILE A 92 8.17 4.75 2.13
C ILE A 92 9.05 5.53 3.11
N ALA A 93 9.32 4.97 4.29
CA ALA A 93 10.17 5.61 5.31
C ALA A 93 11.59 5.88 4.77
N ALA A 94 12.19 4.90 4.09
CA ALA A 94 13.50 5.04 3.47
C ALA A 94 13.51 6.11 2.34
N ALA A 95 12.43 6.21 1.56
CA ALA A 95 12.32 7.23 0.52
C ALA A 95 12.13 8.63 1.10
N ILE A 96 11.38 8.77 2.20
CA ILE A 96 11.12 10.04 2.88
C ILE A 96 12.35 10.51 3.65
N GLY A 97 13.05 9.59 4.35
CA GLY A 97 14.07 9.96 5.32
C GLY A 97 13.46 10.80 6.45
N GLU A 98 14.03 11.97 6.73
CA GLU A 98 13.47 12.89 7.71
C GLU A 98 12.27 13.66 7.12
N VAL A 99 11.10 13.52 7.74
CA VAL A 99 9.86 14.13 7.26
C VAL A 99 9.89 15.67 7.34
N ARG A 100 10.65 16.22 8.29
CA ARG A 100 10.76 17.68 8.51
C ARG A 100 11.38 18.43 7.33
N ARG A 101 12.09 17.74 6.42
CA ARG A 101 12.59 18.34 5.18
C ARG A 101 11.47 18.77 4.22
N PHE A 102 10.23 18.35 4.48
CA PHE A 102 9.07 18.75 3.71
C PHE A 102 8.17 19.67 4.56
N ASP A 103 8.20 20.95 4.34
CA ASP A 103 7.43 21.97 5.10
C ASP A 103 5.92 21.70 5.05
N ARG A 104 5.46 21.12 3.94
CA ARG A 104 4.05 20.86 3.64
C ARG A 104 3.87 19.53 2.91
N PRO A 105 2.71 18.88 3.07
CA PRO A 105 2.46 17.58 2.44
C PRO A 105 2.54 17.62 0.91
N GLU A 106 2.24 18.79 0.27
CA GLU A 106 2.33 18.93 -1.18
C GLU A 106 3.77 18.78 -1.70
N LYS A 107 4.78 19.14 -0.89
CA LYS A 107 6.19 18.96 -1.23
C LYS A 107 6.55 17.48 -1.27
N LEU A 108 6.06 16.70 -0.29
CA LEU A 108 6.23 15.24 -0.31
C LEU A 108 5.52 14.62 -1.51
N VAL A 109 4.28 15.02 -1.80
CA VAL A 109 3.53 14.54 -2.97
C VAL A 109 4.27 14.82 -4.27
N GLY A 110 4.88 16.02 -4.40
CA GLY A 110 5.74 16.39 -5.54
C GLY A 110 6.98 15.53 -5.63
N TYR A 111 7.68 15.32 -4.51
CA TYR A 111 8.87 14.47 -4.43
C TYR A 111 8.61 13.01 -4.84
N LEU A 112 7.40 12.52 -4.60
CA LEU A 112 6.95 11.18 -5.03
C LEU A 112 6.44 11.16 -6.49
N GLY A 113 6.36 12.32 -7.15
CA GLY A 113 5.88 12.43 -8.53
C GLY A 113 4.38 12.14 -8.69
N LEU A 114 3.58 12.41 -7.63
CA LEU A 114 2.14 12.21 -7.61
C LEU A 114 1.34 13.50 -7.89
N ASN A 115 2.02 14.63 -8.14
CA ASN A 115 1.37 15.84 -8.57
C ASN A 115 0.90 15.73 -10.03
N PRO A 116 -0.31 16.22 -10.37
CA PRO A 116 -0.72 16.34 -11.75
C PRO A 116 0.13 17.40 -12.45
N SER A 117 0.41 17.19 -13.72
CA SER A 117 0.93 18.28 -14.57
C SER A 117 -0.15 19.35 -14.71
N VAL A 118 0.24 20.60 -14.59
CA VAL A 118 -0.66 21.74 -14.77
C VAL A 118 -0.20 22.51 -15.99
N ARG A 119 -1.13 22.80 -16.89
CA ARG A 119 -0.92 23.68 -18.03
C ARG A 119 -1.88 24.86 -17.89
N GLN A 120 -1.33 26.05 -17.84
CA GLN A 120 -2.09 27.29 -17.79
C GLN A 120 -1.32 28.33 -18.60
N SER A 121 -1.95 28.87 -19.61
CA SER A 121 -1.48 30.04 -20.36
C SER A 121 -2.43 31.22 -20.09
N GLY A 122 -1.92 32.26 -19.48
CA GLY A 122 -2.70 33.48 -19.16
C GLY A 122 -3.72 33.29 -18.03
N PRO A 123 -4.74 34.16 -17.93
CA PRO A 123 -5.73 34.15 -16.85
C PRO A 123 -6.82 33.07 -16.97
N GLY A 124 -6.77 32.22 -17.99
CA GLY A 124 -7.72 31.12 -18.22
C GLY A 124 -7.65 30.02 -17.17
N PRO A 125 -8.61 29.08 -17.19
CA PRO A 125 -8.63 27.95 -16.24
C PRO A 125 -7.43 27.02 -16.43
N ALA A 126 -6.83 26.57 -15.32
CA ALA A 126 -5.74 25.60 -15.34
C ALA A 126 -6.20 24.22 -15.82
N TYR A 127 -5.51 23.64 -16.79
CA TYR A 127 -5.73 22.27 -17.23
C TYR A 127 -4.86 21.30 -16.46
N HIS A 128 -5.49 20.35 -15.79
CA HIS A 128 -4.81 19.31 -15.01
C HIS A 128 -4.67 18.02 -15.82
N GLY A 129 -3.44 17.64 -16.11
CA GLY A 129 -3.08 16.43 -16.86
C GLY A 129 -2.83 15.20 -15.96
N ARG A 130 -2.06 14.26 -16.50
CA ARG A 130 -1.58 13.08 -15.76
C ARG A 130 -0.57 13.47 -14.68
N ILE A 131 -0.28 12.58 -13.73
CA ILE A 131 0.79 12.81 -12.76
C ILE A 131 2.14 12.94 -13.46
N THR A 132 3.03 13.77 -12.90
CA THR A 132 4.34 14.08 -13.49
C THR A 132 5.24 12.85 -13.61
N LYS A 133 5.10 11.88 -12.70
CA LYS A 133 5.98 10.70 -12.52
C LYS A 133 7.45 11.05 -12.23
N GLN A 134 7.79 12.32 -12.08
CA GLN A 134 9.13 12.77 -11.68
C GLN A 134 9.34 12.51 -10.19
N GLY A 135 10.49 11.94 -9.82
CA GLY A 135 10.85 11.64 -8.43
C GLY A 135 10.90 10.16 -8.09
N ARG A 136 10.67 9.79 -6.84
CA ARG A 136 10.87 8.43 -6.28
C ARG A 136 9.87 7.41 -6.83
N GLY A 137 10.18 6.80 -7.98
CA GLY A 137 9.31 5.85 -8.67
C GLY A 137 8.93 4.63 -7.84
N HIS A 138 9.89 4.02 -7.13
CA HIS A 138 9.64 2.85 -6.28
C HIS A 138 8.64 3.16 -5.15
N ALA A 139 8.86 4.24 -4.38
CA ALA A 139 7.95 4.64 -3.31
C ALA A 139 6.54 4.99 -3.83
N ARG A 140 6.46 5.61 -5.03
CA ARG A 140 5.18 5.83 -5.71
C ARG A 140 4.47 4.51 -6.03
N GLY A 141 5.20 3.50 -6.55
CA GLY A 141 4.68 2.16 -6.78
C GLY A 141 4.10 1.54 -5.51
N MET A 142 4.85 1.56 -4.42
CA MET A 142 4.41 1.08 -3.10
C MET A 142 3.13 1.78 -2.61
N LEU A 143 3.01 3.09 -2.82
CA LEU A 143 1.79 3.83 -2.47
C LEU A 143 0.59 3.44 -3.34
N VAL A 144 0.79 3.12 -4.61
CA VAL A 144 -0.28 2.64 -5.49
C VAL A 144 -0.74 1.25 -5.06
N GLU A 145 0.17 0.34 -4.71
CA GLU A 145 -0.17 -0.98 -4.15
C GLU A 145 -0.94 -0.84 -2.83
N ALA A 146 -0.47 0.02 -1.92
CA ALA A 146 -1.19 0.34 -0.69
C ALA A 146 -2.59 0.91 -0.97
N ALA A 147 -2.74 1.74 -2.00
CA ALA A 147 -4.04 2.30 -2.40
C ALA A 147 -5.01 1.22 -2.89
N TRP A 148 -4.55 0.24 -3.66
CA TRP A 148 -5.37 -0.91 -4.06
C TRP A 148 -5.81 -1.76 -2.88
N ALA A 149 -4.92 -2.00 -1.91
CA ALA A 149 -5.24 -2.73 -0.69
C ALA A 149 -6.24 -1.94 0.19
N ALA A 150 -6.03 -0.63 0.35
CA ALA A 150 -6.93 0.25 1.09
C ALA A 150 -8.33 0.33 0.44
N ALA A 151 -8.41 0.28 -0.90
CA ALA A 151 -9.68 0.28 -1.62
C ALA A 151 -10.55 -0.97 -1.38
N ARG A 152 -9.94 -2.08 -0.94
CA ARG A 152 -10.66 -3.32 -0.58
C ARG A 152 -11.11 -3.35 0.88
N THR A 153 -10.54 -2.49 1.71
CA THR A 153 -10.80 -2.46 3.15
C THR A 153 -11.82 -1.36 3.48
N PRO A 154 -12.89 -1.64 4.22
CA PRO A 154 -13.83 -0.60 4.65
C PRO A 154 -13.12 0.56 5.33
N GLY A 155 -13.62 1.78 5.09
CA GLY A 155 -13.11 3.00 5.70
C GLY A 155 -13.08 4.20 4.76
N PRO A 156 -12.71 5.40 5.26
CA PRO A 156 -12.72 6.64 4.50
C PRO A 156 -11.87 6.62 3.23
N LEU A 157 -10.78 5.82 3.20
CA LEU A 157 -9.95 5.66 2.01
C LEU A 157 -10.71 4.92 0.90
N ARG A 158 -11.50 3.88 1.25
CA ARG A 158 -12.36 3.18 0.29
C ARG A 158 -13.44 4.10 -0.24
N ALA A 159 -14.12 4.86 0.62
CA ALA A 159 -15.13 5.83 0.19
C ALA A 159 -14.54 6.87 -0.78
N PHE A 160 -13.35 7.38 -0.48
CA PHE A 160 -12.64 8.29 -1.39
C PHE A 160 -12.33 7.63 -2.74
N PHE A 161 -11.78 6.40 -2.73
CA PHE A 161 -11.49 5.63 -3.93
C PHE A 161 -12.75 5.41 -4.78
N LEU A 162 -13.84 4.93 -4.19
CA LEU A 162 -15.11 4.65 -4.88
C LEU A 162 -15.68 5.90 -5.53
N ARG A 163 -15.66 7.03 -4.83
CA ARG A 163 -16.10 8.32 -5.35
C ARG A 163 -15.29 8.77 -6.58
N VAL A 164 -13.95 8.62 -6.55
CA VAL A 164 -13.12 8.97 -7.71
C VAL A 164 -13.32 7.97 -8.84
N ARG A 165 -13.43 6.68 -8.52
CA ARG A 165 -13.67 5.60 -9.48
C ARG A 165 -14.94 5.83 -10.30
N ALA A 166 -16.02 6.24 -9.66
CA ALA A 166 -17.30 6.48 -10.31
C ALA A 166 -17.22 7.59 -11.40
N ARG A 167 -16.28 8.54 -11.26
CA ARG A 167 -16.16 9.68 -12.19
C ARG A 167 -14.99 9.57 -13.16
N ARG A 168 -13.91 8.89 -12.80
CA ARG A 168 -12.62 8.92 -13.50
C ARG A 168 -12.03 7.53 -13.77
N GLY A 169 -12.72 6.47 -13.38
CA GLY A 169 -12.25 5.09 -13.54
C GLY A 169 -11.26 4.67 -12.43
N GLN A 170 -11.01 3.35 -12.39
CA GLN A 170 -10.29 2.72 -11.28
C GLN A 170 -8.81 3.08 -11.20
N HIS A 171 -8.10 3.23 -12.32
CA HIS A 171 -6.68 3.56 -12.33
C HIS A 171 -6.41 4.97 -11.83
N VAL A 172 -7.26 5.94 -12.22
CA VAL A 172 -7.19 7.31 -11.71
C VAL A 172 -7.53 7.34 -10.22
N ALA A 173 -8.51 6.54 -9.77
CA ALA A 173 -8.85 6.42 -8.35
C ALA A 173 -7.69 5.87 -7.52
N ALA A 174 -6.98 4.85 -8.01
CA ALA A 174 -5.81 4.29 -7.33
C ALA A 174 -4.70 5.35 -7.14
N VAL A 175 -4.37 6.09 -8.19
CA VAL A 175 -3.36 7.15 -8.13
C VAL A 175 -3.80 8.32 -7.23
N ALA A 176 -5.06 8.71 -7.28
CA ALA A 176 -5.62 9.75 -6.41
C ALA A 176 -5.58 9.31 -4.92
N THR A 177 -5.87 8.02 -4.65
CA THR A 177 -5.78 7.45 -3.31
C THR A 177 -4.33 7.35 -2.84
N ALA A 178 -3.39 6.97 -3.71
CA ALA A 178 -1.96 7.00 -3.41
C ALA A 178 -1.48 8.40 -3.04
N ARG A 179 -1.93 9.43 -3.76
CA ARG A 179 -1.67 10.83 -3.40
C ARG A 179 -2.27 11.20 -2.03
N LYS A 180 -3.50 10.76 -1.74
CA LYS A 180 -4.14 10.96 -0.43
C LYS A 180 -3.34 10.26 0.68
N LEU A 181 -2.85 9.04 0.43
CA LEU A 181 -1.98 8.31 1.35
C LEU A 181 -0.68 9.08 1.63
N ALA A 182 -0.02 9.66 0.62
CA ALA A 182 1.18 10.46 0.81
C ALA A 182 0.93 11.67 1.75
N VAL A 183 -0.21 12.34 1.62
CA VAL A 183 -0.62 13.43 2.52
C VAL A 183 -0.83 12.91 3.94
N ILE A 184 -1.56 11.80 4.10
CA ILE A 184 -1.80 11.18 5.42
C ILE A 184 -0.47 10.80 6.08
N ILE A 185 0.43 10.15 5.34
CA ILE A 185 1.75 9.72 5.82
C ILE A 185 2.56 10.92 6.32
N TRP A 186 2.55 12.03 5.57
CA TRP A 186 3.23 13.24 6.02
C TRP A 186 2.70 13.72 7.39
N HIS A 187 1.36 13.75 7.56
CA HIS A 187 0.76 14.14 8.83
C HIS A 187 1.09 13.18 9.97
N LEU A 188 1.02 11.86 9.75
CA LEU A 188 1.31 10.86 10.77
C LEU A 188 2.77 10.96 11.24
N LEU A 189 3.71 11.10 10.32
CA LEU A 189 5.13 11.20 10.65
C LEU A 189 5.47 12.55 11.29
N SER A 190 4.90 13.66 10.81
CA SER A 190 5.17 15.00 11.33
C SER A 190 4.61 15.21 12.74
N LYS A 191 3.44 14.65 13.03
CA LYS A 191 2.76 14.79 14.33
C LYS A 191 3.08 13.68 15.31
N GLY A 192 3.65 12.57 14.85
CA GLY A 192 3.89 11.39 15.67
C GLY A 192 2.61 10.62 16.04
N GLU A 193 1.54 10.75 15.25
CA GLU A 193 0.23 10.16 15.50
C GLU A 193 0.02 8.87 14.67
N SER A 194 -0.85 7.99 15.15
CA SER A 194 -1.34 6.83 14.39
C SER A 194 -2.50 7.21 13.49
N TYR A 195 -2.79 6.38 12.49
CA TYR A 195 -3.93 6.60 11.61
C TYR A 195 -5.25 6.56 12.40
N ALA A 196 -6.06 7.62 12.31
CA ALA A 196 -7.27 7.79 13.10
C ALA A 196 -8.30 6.65 12.96
N TRP A 197 -8.32 5.96 11.82
CA TRP A 197 -9.21 4.85 11.53
C TRP A 197 -8.46 3.51 11.50
N ALA A 198 -7.40 3.41 12.31
CA ALA A 198 -6.68 2.16 12.50
C ALA A 198 -7.61 1.10 13.13
N ARG A 199 -7.33 -0.17 12.80
CA ARG A 199 -7.97 -1.32 13.44
C ARG A 199 -6.99 -1.90 14.46
N PRO A 200 -7.22 -1.72 15.76
CA PRO A 200 -6.23 -2.07 16.80
C PRO A 200 -5.82 -3.55 16.77
N ALA A 201 -6.78 -4.48 16.64
CA ALA A 201 -6.48 -5.91 16.60
C ALA A 201 -5.69 -6.29 15.33
N LEU A 202 -6.02 -5.70 14.17
CA LEU A 202 -5.27 -5.89 12.94
C LEU A 202 -3.84 -5.34 13.05
N HIS A 203 -3.68 -4.16 13.65
CA HIS A 203 -2.36 -3.55 13.86
C HIS A 203 -1.51 -4.40 14.81
N ALA A 204 -2.07 -4.83 15.94
CA ALA A 204 -1.40 -5.75 16.86
C ALA A 204 -0.98 -7.05 16.17
N ARG A 205 -1.81 -7.59 15.28
CA ARG A 205 -1.47 -8.76 14.46
C ARG A 205 -0.29 -8.49 13.54
N LYS A 206 -0.29 -7.34 12.82
CA LYS A 206 0.84 -6.95 11.95
C LYS A 206 2.15 -6.81 12.74
N LEU A 207 2.10 -6.22 13.94
CA LEU A 207 3.28 -6.10 14.81
C LEU A 207 3.77 -7.48 15.26
N ARG A 208 2.84 -8.38 15.61
CA ARG A 208 3.22 -9.75 15.97
C ARG A 208 3.85 -10.53 14.82
N ASP A 209 3.30 -10.39 13.60
CA ASP A 209 3.87 -10.99 12.40
C ASP A 209 5.28 -10.43 12.13
N LEU A 210 5.50 -9.14 12.42
CA LEU A 210 6.80 -8.49 12.34
C LEU A 210 7.80 -9.08 13.34
N GLU A 211 7.39 -9.26 14.61
CA GLU A 211 8.20 -9.90 15.65
C GLU A 211 8.61 -11.32 15.26
N LEU A 212 7.66 -12.11 14.76
CA LEU A 212 7.91 -13.48 14.31
C LEU A 212 8.91 -13.52 13.14
N LYS A 213 8.77 -12.63 12.16
CA LYS A 213 9.72 -12.48 11.05
C LYS A 213 11.11 -12.07 11.54
N ALA A 214 11.22 -11.22 12.55
CA ALA A 214 12.48 -10.82 13.17
C ALA A 214 13.16 -11.95 13.98
N GLY A 215 12.44 -13.05 14.26
CA GLY A 215 12.93 -14.21 15.00
C GLY A 215 12.53 -14.24 16.47
N TYR A 216 11.67 -13.32 16.94
CA TYR A 216 11.16 -13.37 18.31
C TYR A 216 10.11 -14.46 18.46
N ARG A 217 10.33 -15.34 19.44
CA ARG A 217 9.39 -16.42 19.77
C ARG A 217 8.30 -15.92 20.74
N ALA A 218 7.10 -16.52 20.64
CA ALA A 218 6.09 -16.33 21.67
C ALA A 218 6.45 -17.12 22.91
N GLU A 219 6.28 -16.53 24.09
CA GLU A 219 6.26 -17.29 25.33
C GLU A 219 5.04 -18.20 25.34
N ARG A 220 5.23 -19.48 25.72
CA ARG A 220 4.14 -20.45 25.78
C ARG A 220 3.09 -19.98 26.79
N GLY A 221 1.82 -19.99 26.36
CA GLY A 221 0.66 -19.69 27.22
C GLY A 221 0.25 -18.23 27.30
N GLN A 222 1.04 -17.28 26.85
CA GLN A 222 0.64 -15.87 26.84
C GLN A 222 -0.14 -15.48 25.58
N LYS A 223 -1.40 -15.05 25.77
CA LYS A 223 -2.23 -14.51 24.72
C LYS A 223 -1.97 -12.99 24.62
N GLY A 224 -1.00 -12.57 23.80
CA GLY A 224 -0.71 -11.15 23.57
C GLY A 224 -1.84 -10.41 22.82
N ALA A 225 -1.68 -9.08 22.65
CA ALA A 225 -2.66 -8.20 21.99
C ALA A 225 -3.09 -8.68 20.59
N ALA A 226 -2.21 -9.34 19.83
CA ALA A 226 -2.51 -9.93 18.52
C ALA A 226 -3.57 -11.03 18.58
N HIS A 227 -3.81 -11.65 19.73
CA HIS A 227 -4.84 -12.69 19.88
C HIS A 227 -6.25 -12.15 19.63
N ALA A 228 -6.51 -10.86 19.93
CA ALA A 228 -7.78 -10.20 19.67
C ALA A 228 -8.20 -10.30 18.20
N TYR A 229 -7.23 -10.32 17.27
CA TYR A 229 -7.51 -10.51 15.85
C TYR A 229 -8.07 -11.89 15.51
N ASN A 230 -7.78 -12.92 16.29
CA ASN A 230 -8.32 -14.27 16.09
C ASN A 230 -9.78 -14.39 16.55
N ILE A 231 -10.24 -13.46 17.40
CA ILE A 231 -11.62 -13.43 17.92
C ILE A 231 -12.53 -12.76 16.89
N LYS A 232 -13.50 -13.51 16.36
CA LYS A 232 -14.40 -13.02 15.29
C LYS A 232 -15.19 -11.78 15.74
N SER A 233 -15.74 -11.77 16.96
CA SER A 233 -16.50 -10.63 17.47
C SER A 233 -15.71 -9.33 17.52
N HIS A 234 -14.41 -9.37 17.89
CA HIS A 234 -13.53 -8.20 17.87
C HIS A 234 -13.29 -7.70 16.46
N ARG A 235 -13.00 -8.59 15.51
CA ARG A 235 -12.82 -8.20 14.10
C ARG A 235 -14.10 -7.58 13.52
N ASP A 236 -15.27 -8.15 13.83
CA ASP A 236 -16.56 -7.65 13.33
C ASP A 236 -16.90 -6.30 13.97
N GLN A 237 -16.56 -6.09 15.25
CA GLN A 237 -16.73 -4.80 15.91
C GLN A 237 -15.85 -3.71 15.29
N GLU A 238 -14.55 -3.97 15.12
CA GLU A 238 -13.63 -3.04 14.44
C GLU A 238 -14.07 -2.74 13.00
N ARG A 239 -14.58 -3.75 12.30
CA ARG A 239 -15.11 -3.58 10.94
C ARG A 239 -16.31 -2.64 10.94
N ARG A 240 -17.26 -2.81 11.86
CA ARG A 240 -18.42 -1.90 12.00
C ARG A 240 -18.00 -0.45 12.25
N TRP A 241 -17.00 -0.22 13.10
CA TRP A 241 -16.50 1.14 13.35
C TRP A 241 -15.94 1.80 12.09
N VAL A 242 -15.13 1.09 11.32
CA VAL A 242 -14.58 1.66 10.08
C VAL A 242 -15.62 1.79 8.97
N GLU A 243 -16.65 0.95 8.94
CA GLU A 243 -17.81 1.08 8.05
C GLU A 243 -18.67 2.31 8.41
N GLN A 244 -18.87 2.59 9.70
CA GLN A 244 -19.52 3.82 10.17
C GLN A 244 -18.70 5.06 9.75
N ALA A 245 -17.38 5.02 9.91
CA ALA A 245 -16.50 6.09 9.47
C ALA A 245 -16.54 6.29 7.95
N GLU A 246 -16.61 5.21 7.16
CA GLU A 246 -16.79 5.27 5.72
C GLU A 246 -18.09 5.98 5.33
N ALA A 247 -19.20 5.58 5.95
CA ALA A 247 -20.51 6.18 5.72
C ALA A 247 -20.56 7.66 6.15
N ALA A 248 -19.94 8.00 7.29
CA ALA A 248 -19.83 9.38 7.75
C ALA A 248 -19.02 10.24 6.79
N TYR A 249 -17.88 9.74 6.30
CA TYR A 249 -17.08 10.43 5.30
C TYR A 249 -17.85 10.62 3.99
N ALA A 250 -18.57 9.62 3.52
CA ALA A 250 -19.37 9.71 2.30
C ALA A 250 -20.46 10.79 2.43
N ARG A 251 -21.18 10.84 3.55
CA ARG A 251 -22.18 11.89 3.84
C ARG A 251 -21.56 13.28 3.90
N PHE A 252 -20.43 13.42 4.62
CA PHE A 252 -19.72 14.70 4.73
C PHE A 252 -19.32 15.24 3.35
N VAL A 253 -18.78 14.37 2.48
CA VAL A 253 -18.35 14.79 1.14
C VAL A 253 -19.52 15.09 0.22
N ALA A 254 -20.66 14.39 0.35
CA ALA A 254 -21.88 14.67 -0.41
C ALA A 254 -22.45 16.07 -0.10
N GLY A 255 -22.36 16.50 1.17
CA GLY A 255 -22.76 17.84 1.60
C GLY A 255 -21.67 18.93 1.43
N TRP A 256 -20.48 18.56 0.95
CA TRP A 256 -19.36 19.50 0.83
C TRP A 256 -19.52 20.42 -0.38
N ASN A 257 -19.79 21.71 -0.13
CA ASN A 257 -19.67 22.77 -1.12
C ASN A 257 -18.24 23.35 -1.07
N PRO A 258 -17.42 23.20 -2.12
CA PRO A 258 -16.12 23.82 -2.15
C PRO A 258 -16.30 25.34 -2.07
N ARG A 259 -15.60 25.99 -1.14
CA ARG A 259 -15.53 27.45 -1.14
C ARG A 259 -14.99 27.88 -2.49
N GLY A 260 -15.70 28.75 -3.20
CA GLY A 260 -15.23 29.34 -4.45
C GLY A 260 -13.85 30.00 -4.24
N PRO A 261 -13.06 30.19 -5.30
CA PRO A 261 -11.80 30.91 -5.20
C PRO A 261 -12.07 32.25 -4.49
N LYS A 262 -11.26 32.56 -3.46
CA LYS A 262 -11.29 33.88 -2.84
C LYS A 262 -11.07 34.88 -3.96
N ARG A 263 -12.08 35.71 -4.30
CA ARG A 263 -11.88 36.83 -5.18
C ARG A 263 -10.70 37.61 -4.60
N ALA A 264 -9.68 37.89 -5.41
CA ALA A 264 -8.65 38.82 -5.06
C ALA A 264 -9.35 40.10 -4.65
N ARG A 265 -9.08 40.60 -3.45
CA ARG A 265 -9.50 41.96 -3.07
C ARG A 265 -8.79 42.88 -4.06
N THR A 266 -9.49 43.29 -5.09
CA THR A 266 -9.08 44.44 -5.91
C THR A 266 -8.90 45.58 -4.93
N GLY A 267 -7.65 45.99 -4.76
CA GLY A 267 -7.34 47.17 -3.98
C GLY A 267 -8.20 48.31 -4.47
N ALA A 268 -8.97 48.92 -3.57
CA ALA A 268 -9.63 50.18 -3.84
C ALA A 268 -8.54 51.14 -4.26
N ALA A 269 -8.65 51.61 -5.49
CA ALA A 269 -7.85 52.72 -6.00
C ALA A 269 -8.05 53.90 -5.04
N ASN A 270 -6.96 54.39 -4.52
CA ASN A 270 -6.90 55.66 -3.79
C ASN A 270 -7.00 56.79 -4.83
N GLU A 271 -8.21 57.06 -5.27
CA GLU A 271 -8.51 58.32 -5.93
C GLU A 271 -8.89 59.33 -4.85
N GLY A 272 -8.04 60.30 -4.65
CA GLY A 272 -8.40 61.50 -3.91
C GLY A 272 -7.25 62.18 -3.20
N ARG A 273 -6.49 62.99 -3.91
CA ARG A 273 -6.16 64.39 -3.57
C ARG A 273 -4.96 64.87 -4.39
N ARG A 274 -5.35 65.72 -5.36
CA ARG A 274 -4.57 66.87 -5.96
C ARG A 274 -3.15 66.61 -6.43
#